data_6d9c0a949066797a807b1d98e8f60a48
#
_entry.id   6d9c0a949066797a807b1d98e8f60a48
#
_cell.length_a   1.000
_cell.length_b   1.000
_cell.length_c   1.000
_cell.angle_alpha   90.00
_cell.angle_beta   90.00
_cell.angle_gamma   90.00
#
_symmetry.space_group_name_H-M   'P 1'
#
loop_
_entity.id
_entity.type
_entity.pdbx_description
1 polymer ?
#
loop_
_entity_poly.entity_id
_entity_poly.type
_entity_poly.pdbx_seq_one_letter_code
_entity_poly.pdbx_strand_id
1 'polypeptide(L)'
;LDPTCGTGTFLILAIKRAKDFGKKKNIEPEEILNKILANIQGFDLNPLAVISARTNYLMAIADLLKYKKGEITVPVYLCDAINPPQARVANEMTLFEEKKPYEVKTTVGNFLFSHSIITKRRIQQLAIIMEDCVKTEKSTKDFLNKVEKELILTKDEFKESELYLIETYEKLV
;
A
#
# COMPACT_ATOMS: atom_id res chain seq x y z
N LEU A 1 -10.13 4.01 9.92
CA LEU A 1 -9.25 4.82 9.11
C LEU A 1 -9.30 6.27 9.55
N ASP A 2 -8.15 6.90 9.78
CA ASP A 2 -8.00 8.35 10.01
C ASP A 2 -7.35 8.96 8.75
N PRO A 3 -8.07 9.74 7.94
CA PRO A 3 -7.59 10.26 6.66
C PRO A 3 -6.66 11.48 6.80
N THR A 4 -6.51 12.04 8.00
CA THR A 4 -5.66 13.20 8.32
C THR A 4 -5.07 13.03 9.71
N CYS A 5 -4.31 11.93 9.89
CA CYS A 5 -3.97 11.44 11.22
C CYS A 5 -3.00 12.33 12.01
N GLY A 6 -2.35 13.31 11.37
CA GLY A 6 -1.35 14.14 12.02
C GLY A 6 -0.25 13.29 12.67
N THR A 7 0.03 13.52 13.94
CA THR A 7 0.99 12.72 14.72
C THR A 7 0.40 11.41 15.27
N GLY A 8 -0.82 11.03 14.89
CA GLY A 8 -1.45 9.77 15.24
C GLY A 8 -2.21 9.74 16.57
N THR A 9 -2.62 10.85 17.12
CA THR A 9 -3.31 10.90 18.43
C THR A 9 -4.56 10.02 18.45
N PHE A 10 -5.42 10.11 17.44
CA PHE A 10 -6.63 9.27 17.35
C PHE A 10 -6.31 7.79 17.11
N LEU A 11 -5.24 7.49 16.36
CA LEU A 11 -4.76 6.12 16.18
C LEU A 11 -4.34 5.49 17.51
N ILE A 12 -3.60 6.24 18.35
CA ILE A 12 -3.18 5.78 19.69
C ILE A 12 -4.41 5.48 20.56
N LEU A 13 -5.41 6.36 20.56
CA LEU A 13 -6.63 6.17 21.32
C LEU A 13 -7.43 4.96 20.84
N ALA A 14 -7.51 4.75 19.50
CA ALA A 14 -8.15 3.59 18.92
C ALA A 14 -7.42 2.29 19.28
N ILE A 15 -6.08 2.28 19.22
CA ILE A 15 -5.24 1.14 19.65
C ILE A 15 -5.49 0.81 21.12
N LYS A 16 -5.47 1.81 21.99
CA LYS A 16 -5.74 1.62 23.43
C LYS A 16 -7.10 0.96 23.64
N ARG A 17 -8.15 1.48 23.00
CA ARG A 17 -9.51 0.91 23.10
C ARG A 17 -9.58 -0.52 22.56
N ALA A 18 -8.92 -0.80 21.44
CA ALA A 18 -8.87 -2.16 20.89
C ALA A 18 -8.19 -3.14 21.85
N LYS A 19 -7.08 -2.73 22.49
CA LYS A 19 -6.37 -3.53 23.51
C LYS A 19 -7.26 -3.78 24.74
N ASP A 20 -7.91 -2.74 25.25
CA ASP A 20 -8.80 -2.86 26.43
C ASP A 20 -10.00 -3.77 26.13
N PHE A 21 -10.58 -3.66 24.93
CA PHE A 21 -11.65 -4.54 24.49
C PHE A 21 -11.17 -5.99 24.36
N GLY A 22 -10.03 -6.20 23.70
CA GLY A 22 -9.45 -7.53 23.52
C GLY A 22 -9.19 -8.22 24.87
N LYS A 23 -8.58 -7.50 25.83
CA LYS A 23 -8.35 -8.00 27.19
C LYS A 23 -9.66 -8.39 27.89
N LYS A 24 -10.70 -7.53 27.82
CA LYS A 24 -12.01 -7.82 28.41
C LYS A 24 -12.70 -9.05 27.80
N LYS A 25 -12.41 -9.36 26.55
CA LYS A 25 -12.96 -10.51 25.82
C LYS A 25 -12.05 -11.75 25.86
N ASN A 26 -10.95 -11.70 26.60
CA ASN A 26 -9.94 -12.76 26.67
C ASN A 26 -9.43 -13.19 25.27
N ILE A 27 -9.26 -12.22 24.37
CA ILE A 27 -8.69 -12.44 23.04
C ILE A 27 -7.16 -12.57 23.17
N GLU A 28 -6.56 -13.53 22.46
CA GLU A 28 -5.13 -13.75 22.46
C GLU A 28 -4.36 -12.51 21.99
N PRO A 29 -3.22 -12.15 22.64
CA PRO A 29 -2.46 -10.94 22.31
C PRO A 29 -2.01 -10.83 20.84
N GLU A 30 -1.66 -11.96 20.23
CA GLU A 30 -1.30 -12.03 18.81
C GLU A 30 -2.49 -11.65 17.91
N GLU A 31 -3.68 -12.13 18.24
CA GLU A 31 -4.91 -11.82 17.50
C GLU A 31 -5.27 -10.34 17.66
N ILE A 32 -5.13 -9.78 18.87
CA ILE A 32 -5.34 -8.34 19.12
C ILE A 32 -4.40 -7.52 18.24
N LEU A 33 -3.11 -7.86 18.22
CA LEU A 33 -2.12 -7.16 17.38
C LEU A 33 -2.47 -7.23 15.89
N ASN A 34 -2.80 -8.42 15.40
CA ASN A 34 -3.16 -8.62 13.99
C ASN A 34 -4.41 -7.80 13.61
N LYS A 35 -5.42 -7.75 14.46
CA LYS A 35 -6.62 -6.92 14.25
C LYS A 35 -6.32 -5.43 14.29
N ILE A 36 -5.43 -4.96 15.17
CA ILE A 36 -4.99 -3.57 15.24
C ILE A 36 -4.30 -3.20 13.92
N LEU A 37 -3.31 -3.97 13.48
CA LEU A 37 -2.56 -3.71 12.25
C LEU A 37 -3.46 -3.74 10.99
N ALA A 38 -4.47 -4.60 10.96
CA ALA A 38 -5.38 -4.71 9.82
C ALA A 38 -6.44 -3.59 9.76
N ASN A 39 -6.89 -3.06 10.90
CA ASN A 39 -8.08 -2.21 10.96
C ASN A 39 -7.84 -0.77 11.39
N ILE A 40 -6.72 -0.45 12.06
CA ILE A 40 -6.40 0.90 12.52
C ILE A 40 -5.32 1.48 11.59
N GLN A 41 -5.76 2.33 10.66
CA GLN A 41 -4.91 2.89 9.60
C GLN A 41 -4.96 4.40 9.62
N GLY A 42 -3.86 5.06 9.26
CA GLY A 42 -3.77 6.51 9.16
C GLY A 42 -3.17 6.98 7.83
N PHE A 43 -3.68 8.09 7.34
CA PHE A 43 -3.12 8.83 6.21
C PHE A 43 -2.77 10.24 6.65
N ASP A 44 -1.70 10.80 6.10
CA ASP A 44 -1.42 12.24 6.19
C ASP A 44 -0.59 12.68 5.00
N LEU A 45 -0.76 13.91 4.58
CA LEU A 45 -0.01 14.52 3.47
C LEU A 45 1.37 15.02 3.91
N ASN A 46 1.54 15.27 5.21
CA ASN A 46 2.80 15.77 5.77
C ASN A 46 3.74 14.63 6.16
N PRO A 47 4.92 14.50 5.52
CA PRO A 47 5.86 13.41 5.81
C PRO A 47 6.36 13.39 7.26
N LEU A 48 6.53 14.53 7.90
CA LEU A 48 6.95 14.61 9.31
C LEU A 48 5.85 14.10 10.25
N ALA A 49 4.58 14.41 9.92
CA ALA A 49 3.43 13.88 10.65
C ALA A 49 3.37 12.35 10.53
N VAL A 50 3.55 11.81 9.33
CA VAL A 50 3.57 10.35 9.08
C VAL A 50 4.68 9.66 9.88
N ILE A 51 5.91 10.22 9.89
CA ILE A 51 7.02 9.65 10.67
C ILE A 51 6.69 9.65 12.16
N SER A 52 6.18 10.76 12.67
CA SER A 52 5.76 10.89 14.09
C SER A 52 4.62 9.91 14.42
N ALA A 53 3.62 9.81 13.55
CA ALA A 53 2.50 8.89 13.74
C ALA A 53 2.95 7.42 13.73
N ARG A 54 3.87 7.03 12.85
CA ARG A 54 4.45 5.68 12.84
C ARG A 54 5.20 5.36 14.14
N THR A 55 6.00 6.29 14.63
CA THR A 55 6.70 6.15 15.90
C THR A 55 5.72 5.98 17.05
N ASN A 56 4.71 6.84 17.13
CA ASN A 56 3.68 6.79 18.17
C ASN A 56 2.84 5.51 18.09
N TYR A 57 2.53 5.05 16.88
CA TYR A 57 1.84 3.78 16.65
C TYR A 57 2.64 2.60 17.19
N LEU A 58 3.95 2.53 16.86
CA LEU A 58 4.85 1.48 17.37
C LEU A 58 4.92 1.50 18.90
N MET A 59 5.03 2.68 19.51
CA MET A 59 5.02 2.81 20.96
C MET A 59 3.70 2.32 21.57
N ALA A 60 2.56 2.60 20.92
CA ALA A 60 1.26 2.17 21.39
C ALA A 60 1.04 0.65 21.36
N ILE A 61 1.71 -0.07 20.43
CA ILE A 61 1.64 -1.55 20.32
C ILE A 61 2.85 -2.26 20.90
N ALA A 62 3.81 -1.56 21.52
CA ALA A 62 5.11 -2.11 21.93
C ALA A 62 5.01 -3.36 22.81
N ASP A 63 4.05 -3.39 23.74
CA ASP A 63 3.79 -4.55 24.61
C ASP A 63 3.25 -5.79 23.87
N LEU A 64 2.70 -5.62 22.69
CA LEU A 64 2.17 -6.69 21.84
C LEU A 64 3.21 -7.23 20.83
N LEU A 65 4.29 -6.47 20.55
CA LEU A 65 5.28 -6.84 19.53
C LEU A 65 5.94 -8.20 19.78
N LYS A 66 6.14 -8.58 21.03
CA LYS A 66 6.73 -9.86 21.43
C LYS A 66 5.91 -11.09 20.99
N TYR A 67 4.65 -10.90 20.66
CA TYR A 67 3.75 -11.97 20.20
C TYR A 67 3.70 -12.09 18.67
N LYS A 68 4.33 -11.17 17.92
CA LYS A 68 4.33 -11.18 16.46
C LYS A 68 5.46 -12.04 15.91
N LYS A 69 5.13 -12.93 14.99
CA LYS A 69 6.10 -13.66 14.16
C LYS A 69 6.24 -12.95 12.80
N GLY A 70 7.49 -12.61 12.44
CA GLY A 70 7.80 -11.97 11.16
C GLY A 70 7.74 -10.45 11.18
N GLU A 71 7.81 -9.85 10.00
CA GLU A 71 7.87 -8.40 9.81
C GLU A 71 6.56 -7.69 10.16
N ILE A 72 6.68 -6.44 10.61
CA ILE A 72 5.55 -5.57 10.91
C ILE A 72 5.61 -4.34 10.01
N THR A 73 4.54 -4.15 9.25
CA THR A 73 4.29 -2.91 8.53
C THR A 73 3.33 -2.05 9.33
N VAL A 74 3.78 -0.86 9.75
CA VAL A 74 2.92 0.11 10.44
C VAL A 74 1.97 0.74 9.43
N PRO A 75 0.64 0.63 9.61
CA PRO A 75 -0.34 1.05 8.61
C PRO A 75 -0.63 2.56 8.68
N VAL A 76 0.42 3.37 8.58
CA VAL A 76 0.35 4.84 8.46
C VAL A 76 1.08 5.24 7.18
N TYR A 77 0.38 5.92 6.28
CA TYR A 77 0.88 6.16 4.92
C TYR A 77 0.91 7.64 4.59
N LEU A 78 1.94 8.05 3.85
CA LEU A 78 2.00 9.35 3.19
C LEU A 78 1.04 9.29 1.99
N CYS A 79 -0.09 9.96 2.11
CA CYS A 79 -1.14 9.85 1.11
C CYS A 79 -2.03 11.10 1.12
N ASP A 80 -2.41 11.55 -0.09
CA ASP A 80 -3.49 12.53 -0.25
C ASP A 80 -4.84 11.80 -0.16
N ALA A 81 -5.52 11.96 0.97
CA ALA A 81 -6.82 11.32 1.20
C ALA A 81 -7.97 11.97 0.42
N ILE A 82 -7.76 13.18 -0.13
CA ILE A 82 -8.75 13.91 -0.94
C ILE A 82 -8.70 13.47 -2.40
N ASN A 83 -7.49 13.15 -2.90
CA ASN A 83 -7.26 12.71 -4.28
C ASN A 83 -6.78 11.25 -4.34
N PRO A 84 -7.63 10.27 -3.95
CA PRO A 84 -7.24 8.87 -4.07
C PRO A 84 -7.08 8.48 -5.54
N PRO A 85 -6.26 7.47 -5.85
CA PRO A 85 -6.17 6.90 -7.19
C PRO A 85 -7.57 6.52 -7.70
N GLN A 86 -7.92 6.99 -8.90
CA GLN A 86 -9.22 6.73 -9.49
C GLN A 86 -9.08 5.77 -10.67
N ALA A 87 -10.06 4.87 -10.85
CA ALA A 87 -10.18 4.14 -12.09
C ALA A 87 -10.51 5.13 -13.22
N ARG A 88 -9.73 5.11 -14.31
CA ARG A 88 -10.04 5.95 -15.48
C ARG A 88 -11.43 5.61 -15.99
N VAL A 89 -12.32 6.60 -16.01
CA VAL A 89 -13.60 6.49 -16.69
C VAL A 89 -13.32 6.76 -18.17
N ALA A 90 -13.20 5.74 -18.98
CA ALA A 90 -13.22 5.93 -20.43
C ALA A 90 -14.65 6.37 -20.82
N ASN A 91 -14.76 7.47 -21.55
CA ASN A 91 -16.04 7.98 -22.09
C ASN A 91 -16.64 7.08 -23.20
N GLU A 92 -16.05 5.94 -23.48
CA GLU A 92 -16.52 5.01 -24.48
C GLU A 92 -17.21 3.82 -23.80
N MET A 93 -18.49 3.65 -24.10
CA MET A 93 -19.26 2.44 -23.79
C MET A 93 -18.69 1.29 -24.63
N THR A 94 -17.71 0.59 -24.09
CA THR A 94 -17.31 -0.71 -24.64
C THR A 94 -18.28 -1.77 -24.12
N LEU A 95 -18.85 -2.54 -25.04
CA LEU A 95 -19.79 -3.66 -24.77
C LEU A 95 -19.16 -4.83 -24.00
N PHE A 96 -17.86 -4.76 -23.73
CA PHE A 96 -17.10 -5.72 -22.93
C PHE A 96 -16.53 -4.99 -21.71
N GLU A 97 -16.68 -5.58 -20.52
CA GLU A 97 -16.07 -5.10 -19.26
C GLU A 97 -14.54 -5.25 -19.33
N GLU A 98 -13.86 -4.36 -20.05
CA GLU A 98 -12.40 -4.22 -19.90
C GLU A 98 -12.13 -3.60 -18.53
N LYS A 99 -11.34 -4.29 -17.71
CA LYS A 99 -10.90 -3.81 -16.41
C LYS A 99 -10.06 -2.55 -16.61
N LYS A 100 -10.64 -1.40 -16.28
CA LYS A 100 -10.00 -0.09 -16.48
C LYS A 100 -8.79 0.07 -15.57
N PRO A 101 -7.68 0.67 -16.07
CA PRO A 101 -6.51 0.94 -15.25
C PRO A 101 -6.80 2.04 -14.21
N TYR A 102 -6.09 2.00 -13.10
CA TYR A 102 -6.08 3.05 -12.10
C TYR A 102 -5.02 4.10 -12.45
N GLU A 103 -5.39 5.37 -12.42
CA GLU A 103 -4.48 6.49 -12.58
C GLU A 103 -4.03 7.01 -11.22
N VAL A 104 -2.70 7.02 -11.01
CA VAL A 104 -2.06 7.62 -9.84
C VAL A 104 -1.36 8.89 -10.28
N LYS A 105 -1.82 10.03 -9.77
CA LYS A 105 -1.23 11.33 -10.05
C LYS A 105 -0.12 11.63 -9.04
N THR A 106 1.07 11.95 -9.54
CA THR A 106 2.22 12.31 -8.71
C THR A 106 2.84 13.61 -9.20
N THR A 107 3.77 14.17 -8.43
CA THR A 107 4.51 15.40 -8.81
C THR A 107 5.41 15.19 -10.02
N VAL A 108 5.80 13.95 -10.32
CA VAL A 108 6.68 13.60 -11.45
C VAL A 108 5.92 13.11 -12.68
N GLY A 109 4.60 12.93 -12.58
CA GLY A 109 3.74 12.50 -13.68
C GLY A 109 2.58 11.63 -13.26
N ASN A 110 1.78 11.24 -14.24
CA ASN A 110 0.66 10.32 -14.04
C ASN A 110 1.10 8.90 -14.41
N PHE A 111 0.82 7.95 -13.55
CA PHE A 111 1.14 6.53 -13.73
C PHE A 111 -0.15 5.72 -13.81
N LEU A 112 -0.17 4.73 -14.68
CA LEU A 112 -1.29 3.82 -14.86
C LEU A 112 -0.92 2.44 -14.29
N PHE A 113 -1.84 1.86 -13.53
CA PHE A 113 -1.69 0.52 -12.99
C PHE A 113 -2.91 -0.34 -13.32
N SER A 114 -2.68 -1.59 -13.66
CA SER A 114 -3.77 -2.53 -13.91
C SER A 114 -4.58 -2.82 -12.64
N HIS A 115 -5.82 -3.25 -12.85
CA HIS A 115 -6.71 -3.63 -11.76
C HIS A 115 -6.13 -4.75 -10.89
N SER A 116 -5.44 -5.72 -11.48
CA SER A 116 -4.82 -6.87 -10.80
C SER A 116 -3.68 -6.48 -9.85
N ILE A 117 -2.94 -5.39 -10.15
CA ILE A 117 -1.88 -4.89 -9.27
C ILE A 117 -2.47 -4.17 -8.06
N ILE A 118 -3.45 -3.30 -8.27
CA ILE A 118 -4.06 -2.48 -7.20
C ILE A 118 -4.88 -3.34 -6.25
N THR A 119 -5.82 -4.15 -6.77
CA THR A 119 -6.78 -4.89 -5.95
C THR A 119 -6.17 -6.03 -5.16
N LYS A 120 -5.10 -6.64 -5.66
CA LYS A 120 -4.39 -7.72 -4.97
C LYS A 120 -3.27 -7.24 -4.03
N ARG A 121 -3.24 -5.95 -3.72
CA ARG A 121 -2.25 -5.31 -2.82
C ARG A 121 -0.79 -5.53 -3.22
N ARG A 122 -0.53 -5.67 -4.51
CA ARG A 122 0.82 -5.91 -5.07
C ARG A 122 1.63 -4.62 -5.25
N ILE A 123 1.00 -3.46 -5.07
CA ILE A 123 1.64 -2.15 -5.35
C ILE A 123 2.88 -1.90 -4.50
N GLN A 124 2.89 -2.34 -3.24
CA GLN A 124 4.06 -2.16 -2.36
C GLN A 124 5.24 -2.99 -2.84
N GLN A 125 4.99 -4.24 -3.22
CA GLN A 125 6.02 -5.13 -3.74
C GLN A 125 6.54 -4.64 -5.10
N LEU A 126 5.64 -4.15 -5.96
CA LEU A 126 6.01 -3.52 -7.22
C LEU A 126 6.92 -2.31 -6.97
N ALA A 127 6.60 -1.43 -6.02
CA ALA A 127 7.41 -0.26 -5.70
C ALA A 127 8.84 -0.64 -5.27
N ILE A 128 8.99 -1.69 -4.46
CA ILE A 128 10.31 -2.22 -4.04
C ILE A 128 11.10 -2.73 -5.26
N ILE A 129 10.45 -3.50 -6.14
CA ILE A 129 11.08 -4.02 -7.36
C ILE A 129 11.52 -2.87 -8.27
N MET A 130 10.66 -1.86 -8.46
CA MET A 130 10.98 -0.68 -9.28
C MET A 130 12.15 0.08 -8.70
N GLU A 131 12.16 0.36 -7.40
CA GLU A 131 13.24 1.07 -6.73
C GLU A 131 14.59 0.34 -6.88
N ASP A 132 14.60 -0.97 -6.71
CA ASP A 132 15.81 -1.78 -6.89
C ASP A 132 16.29 -1.79 -8.34
N CYS A 133 15.37 -1.93 -9.31
CA CYS A 133 15.70 -1.93 -10.73
C CYS A 133 16.24 -0.57 -11.20
N VAL A 134 15.65 0.54 -10.74
CA VAL A 134 16.14 1.89 -11.04
C VAL A 134 17.52 2.11 -10.42
N LYS A 135 17.72 1.76 -9.15
CA LYS A 135 19.04 1.87 -8.49
C LYS A 135 20.15 1.05 -9.14
N THR A 136 19.79 -0.07 -9.74
CA THR A 136 20.75 -0.98 -10.40
C THR A 136 20.79 -0.83 -11.91
N GLU A 137 20.17 0.22 -12.46
CA GLU A 137 20.13 0.56 -13.90
C GLU A 137 19.72 -0.63 -14.79
N LYS A 138 18.70 -1.38 -14.35
CA LYS A 138 18.22 -2.54 -15.11
C LYS A 138 17.47 -2.12 -16.36
N SER A 139 17.57 -2.96 -17.41
CA SER A 139 16.77 -2.76 -18.61
C SER A 139 15.28 -2.99 -18.32
N THR A 140 14.39 -2.40 -19.14
CA THR A 140 12.94 -2.64 -19.08
C THR A 140 12.60 -4.14 -19.14
N LYS A 141 13.34 -4.90 -19.93
CA LYS A 141 13.18 -6.36 -20.04
C LYS A 141 13.52 -7.08 -18.73
N ASP A 142 14.61 -6.70 -18.07
CA ASP A 142 15.02 -7.29 -16.80
C ASP A 142 14.03 -6.93 -15.67
N PHE A 143 13.53 -5.69 -15.70
CA PHE A 143 12.45 -5.26 -14.80
C PHE A 143 11.20 -6.11 -14.97
N LEU A 144 10.70 -6.29 -16.19
CA LEU A 144 9.51 -7.11 -16.46
C LEU A 144 9.68 -8.57 -16.02
N ASN A 145 10.83 -9.17 -16.30
CA ASN A 145 11.15 -10.54 -15.86
C ASN A 145 11.15 -10.66 -14.34
N LYS A 146 11.62 -9.63 -13.63
CA LYS A 146 11.63 -9.59 -12.18
C LYS A 146 10.22 -9.44 -11.61
N VAL A 147 9.41 -8.55 -12.21
CA VAL A 147 8.01 -8.35 -11.84
C VAL A 147 7.21 -9.65 -12.01
N GLU A 148 7.34 -10.34 -13.15
CA GLU A 148 6.63 -11.59 -13.41
C GLU A 148 6.95 -12.66 -12.35
N LYS A 149 8.23 -12.79 -11.97
CA LYS A 149 8.68 -13.77 -10.97
C LYS A 149 8.26 -13.44 -9.55
N GLU A 150 8.44 -12.19 -9.13
CA GLU A 150 8.29 -11.80 -7.73
C GLU A 150 6.85 -11.44 -7.34
N LEU A 151 6.05 -10.88 -8.28
CA LEU A 151 4.63 -10.56 -8.00
C LEU A 151 3.70 -11.77 -8.19
N ILE A 152 4.20 -12.91 -8.66
CA ILE A 152 3.41 -14.14 -8.89
C ILE A 152 2.14 -13.81 -9.70
N LEU A 153 2.33 -13.17 -10.85
CA LEU A 153 1.25 -12.83 -11.78
C LEU A 153 0.86 -14.06 -12.60
N THR A 154 -0.43 -14.25 -12.85
CA THR A 154 -0.86 -15.20 -13.89
C THR A 154 -0.52 -14.62 -15.26
N LYS A 155 -0.48 -15.47 -16.30
CA LYS A 155 -0.18 -15.00 -17.68
C LYS A 155 -1.14 -13.91 -18.16
N ASP A 156 -2.42 -14.02 -17.81
CA ASP A 156 -3.43 -13.03 -18.18
C ASP A 156 -3.25 -11.71 -17.40
N GLU A 157 -2.94 -11.78 -16.09
CA GLU A 157 -2.65 -10.60 -15.28
C GLU A 157 -1.37 -9.88 -15.72
N PHE A 158 -0.34 -10.64 -16.10
CA PHE A 158 0.89 -10.07 -16.63
C PHE A 158 0.63 -9.34 -17.96
N LYS A 159 -0.08 -9.97 -18.89
CA LYS A 159 -0.45 -9.39 -20.18
C LYS A 159 -1.31 -8.12 -20.03
N GLU A 160 -2.26 -8.11 -19.07
CA GLU A 160 -3.05 -6.93 -18.71
C GLU A 160 -2.19 -5.79 -18.20
N SER A 161 -1.11 -6.10 -17.48
CA SER A 161 -0.28 -5.12 -16.76
C SER A 161 0.92 -4.64 -17.56
N GLU A 162 1.39 -5.42 -18.54
CA GLU A 162 2.68 -5.26 -19.21
C GLU A 162 2.89 -3.86 -19.79
N LEU A 163 1.91 -3.36 -20.55
CA LEU A 163 2.00 -2.03 -21.17
C LEU A 163 2.14 -0.92 -20.11
N TYR A 164 1.34 -0.97 -19.05
CA TYR A 164 1.38 0.03 -17.98
C TYR A 164 2.68 -0.05 -17.17
N LEU A 165 3.23 -1.25 -16.98
CA LEU A 165 4.51 -1.45 -16.30
C LEU A 165 5.67 -0.88 -17.11
N ILE A 166 5.67 -1.08 -18.44
CA ILE A 166 6.66 -0.50 -19.35
C ILE A 166 6.61 1.03 -19.28
N GLU A 167 5.43 1.62 -19.52
CA GLU A 167 5.26 3.07 -19.48
C GLU A 167 5.66 3.69 -18.13
N THR A 168 5.33 2.99 -17.06
CA THR A 168 5.66 3.46 -15.70
C THR A 168 7.16 3.41 -15.46
N TYR A 169 7.83 2.32 -15.84
CA TYR A 169 9.26 2.16 -15.64
C TYR A 169 10.08 3.13 -16.52
N GLU A 170 9.72 3.30 -17.79
CA GLU A 170 10.38 4.22 -18.71
C GLU A 170 10.27 5.71 -18.31
N LYS A 171 9.25 6.07 -17.52
CA LYS A 171 9.15 7.42 -16.94
C LYS A 171 10.04 7.64 -15.72
N LEU A 172 10.58 6.58 -15.13
CA LEU A 172 11.40 6.63 -13.91
C LEU A 172 12.90 6.49 -14.20
N VAL A 173 13.27 5.95 -15.35
CA VAL A 173 14.64 5.81 -15.84
C VAL A 173 14.98 6.93 -16.83
#